data_a0fceaa24309f7f49f5996ab2ddf5330
#
_entry.id   a0fceaa24309f7f49f5996ab2ddf5330
#
_cell.length_a   1.000
_cell.length_b   1.000
_cell.length_c   1.000
_cell.angle_alpha   90.00
_cell.angle_beta   90.00
_cell.angle_gamma   90.00
#
_symmetry.space_group_name_H-M   'P 1'
#
loop_
_entity.id
_entity.type
_entity.pdbx_description
1 polymer ?
#
loop_
_entity_poly.entity_id
_entity_poly.type
_entity_poly.pdbx_seq_one_letter_code
_entity_poly.pdbx_strand_id
1 'polypeptide(L)'
;MKPRVIVVGGGWSGCAAALAASKAGAEVHMFEKTDMLLGAGLVGGIMRNNGRFVATEELIAMGGGDLFRIADKNSRHRGITFPGHQHASLYDVHRIEPAVLDHLTRAGVNIHLIERVVDVERDGTRVVGVKTERGQATSGDVFVDATGTSGPMGNCTRYGNGCAMCIQRCPTFGPRVSIVARMGIHEAQAIKAPDVYGAMSGSCKVAKDSLAPAIQKTLDKTGVYVQKIPETLINRSKLAVKACQQYALPEYAESVVLLDTGHAKLMSPYFPLEDLRSLAGFERARYVDPYSGGRGNSIRFLALAPRNMFLQVEGVQNLFCGGEKAGVLVGHTEAIVTGTLAGHNAVRRALGMPLLGLPRSTATGEFISESGKAMATEEGLSNSYTFAGSVFFEHMKDKGLYSTDPEAIHERIQREGLTGVFKARLV
;
A
#
# COMPACT_ATOMS: atom_id res chain seq x y z
N MET A 1 -30.55 -9.18 -9.57
CA MET A 1 -30.31 -7.93 -8.81
C MET A 1 -28.82 -7.74 -8.75
N LYS A 2 -28.30 -6.52 -8.97
CA LYS A 2 -26.87 -6.28 -8.83
C LYS A 2 -26.45 -6.39 -7.37
N PRO A 3 -25.39 -7.15 -7.02
CA PRO A 3 -24.90 -7.19 -5.66
C PRO A 3 -24.32 -5.83 -5.27
N ARG A 4 -24.55 -5.44 -4.01
CA ARG A 4 -23.98 -4.23 -3.43
C ARG A 4 -22.74 -4.57 -2.61
N VAL A 5 -21.59 -4.02 -3.05
CA VAL A 5 -20.30 -4.18 -2.38
C VAL A 5 -19.93 -2.90 -1.65
N ILE A 6 -19.65 -3.04 -0.36
CA ILE A 6 -19.19 -1.93 0.49
C ILE A 6 -17.69 -2.08 0.72
N VAL A 7 -16.93 -1.05 0.33
CA VAL A 7 -15.47 -0.99 0.53
C VAL A 7 -15.18 0.08 1.58
N VAL A 8 -14.48 -0.29 2.65
CA VAL A 8 -14.11 0.64 3.72
C VAL A 8 -12.60 0.90 3.68
N GLY A 9 -12.24 2.16 3.43
CA GLY A 9 -10.88 2.64 3.21
C GLY A 9 -10.57 2.86 1.74
N GLY A 10 -10.21 4.08 1.37
CA GLY A 10 -9.91 4.54 0.02
C GLY A 10 -8.41 4.52 -0.33
N GLY A 11 -7.57 3.72 0.36
CA GLY A 11 -6.17 3.50 -0.02
C GLY A 11 -6.04 2.73 -1.35
N TRP A 12 -4.81 2.47 -1.82
CA TRP A 12 -4.58 1.70 -3.05
C TRP A 12 -5.37 0.39 -3.09
N SER A 13 -5.46 -0.31 -1.96
CA SER A 13 -6.21 -1.56 -1.87
C SER A 13 -7.71 -1.35 -2.04
N GLY A 14 -8.28 -0.35 -1.37
CA GLY A 14 -9.71 -0.04 -1.50
C GLY A 14 -10.08 0.43 -2.89
N CYS A 15 -9.25 1.29 -3.50
CA CYS A 15 -9.43 1.71 -4.90
C CYS A 15 -9.40 0.52 -5.86
N ALA A 16 -8.47 -0.43 -5.65
CA ALA A 16 -8.37 -1.65 -6.46
C ALA A 16 -9.59 -2.57 -6.25
N ALA A 17 -10.03 -2.74 -5.00
CA ALA A 17 -11.20 -3.55 -4.68
C ALA A 17 -12.49 -2.97 -5.26
N ALA A 18 -12.69 -1.66 -5.12
CA ALA A 18 -13.85 -0.96 -5.66
C ALA A 18 -13.90 -1.06 -7.19
N LEU A 19 -12.75 -0.86 -7.86
CA LEU A 19 -12.66 -0.97 -9.31
C LEU A 19 -12.92 -2.40 -9.80
N ALA A 20 -12.33 -3.41 -9.15
CA ALA A 20 -12.54 -4.80 -9.52
C ALA A 20 -14.00 -5.24 -9.33
N ALA A 21 -14.64 -4.83 -8.23
CA ALA A 21 -16.04 -5.10 -7.96
C ALA A 21 -16.97 -4.40 -8.98
N SER A 22 -16.68 -3.14 -9.31
CA SER A 22 -17.44 -2.40 -10.34
C SER A 22 -17.32 -3.05 -11.72
N LYS A 23 -16.10 -3.44 -12.13
CA LYS A 23 -15.87 -4.14 -13.42
C LYS A 23 -16.60 -5.49 -13.45
N ALA A 24 -16.68 -6.19 -12.34
CA ALA A 24 -17.45 -7.42 -12.22
C ALA A 24 -18.99 -7.19 -12.27
N GLY A 25 -19.45 -5.94 -12.25
CA GLY A 25 -20.85 -5.54 -12.45
C GLY A 25 -21.61 -5.16 -11.18
N ALA A 26 -20.97 -5.15 -10.00
CA ALA A 26 -21.60 -4.78 -8.74
C ALA A 26 -21.94 -3.28 -8.65
N GLU A 27 -22.91 -2.95 -7.79
CA GLU A 27 -23.06 -1.60 -7.24
C GLU A 27 -22.02 -1.44 -6.11
N VAL A 28 -21.16 -0.42 -6.21
CA VAL A 28 -20.05 -0.25 -5.27
C VAL A 28 -20.17 1.07 -4.52
N HIS A 29 -20.09 1.01 -3.19
CA HIS A 29 -19.94 2.16 -2.32
C HIS A 29 -18.61 2.08 -1.58
N MET A 30 -17.77 3.09 -1.72
CA MET A 30 -16.47 3.19 -1.06
C MET A 30 -16.46 4.34 -0.06
N PHE A 31 -16.14 4.04 1.19
CA PHE A 31 -16.06 5.00 2.29
C PHE A 31 -14.61 5.30 2.64
N GLU A 32 -14.21 6.55 2.56
CA GLU A 32 -12.91 7.04 2.99
C GLU A 32 -13.08 8.12 4.08
N LYS A 33 -12.35 7.96 5.17
CA LYS A 33 -12.43 8.89 6.31
C LYS A 33 -11.84 10.27 6.03
N THR A 34 -10.89 10.35 5.08
CA THR A 34 -10.22 11.60 4.72
C THR A 34 -10.86 12.26 3.50
N ASP A 35 -10.35 13.41 3.14
CA ASP A 35 -10.76 14.20 1.97
C ASP A 35 -10.08 13.76 0.66
N MET A 36 -9.21 12.74 0.71
CA MET A 36 -8.44 12.26 -0.43
C MET A 36 -8.33 10.74 -0.43
N LEU A 37 -8.31 10.15 -1.62
CA LEU A 37 -8.01 8.74 -1.81
C LEU A 37 -6.51 8.42 -1.66
N LEU A 38 -6.16 7.16 -1.87
CA LEU A 38 -4.82 6.58 -1.92
C LEU A 38 -4.08 6.45 -0.58
N GLY A 39 -4.52 7.08 0.51
CA GLY A 39 -3.88 6.91 1.82
C GLY A 39 -2.34 7.04 1.74
N ALA A 40 -1.59 5.97 2.08
CA ALA A 40 -0.12 5.96 1.99
C ALA A 40 0.42 6.19 0.56
N GLY A 41 -0.41 6.07 -0.46
CA GLY A 41 -0.07 6.38 -1.85
C GLY A 41 0.29 7.85 -2.08
N LEU A 42 -0.29 8.76 -1.28
CA LEU A 42 -0.03 10.21 -1.35
C LEU A 42 1.42 10.59 -1.01
N VAL A 43 2.18 9.67 -0.42
CA VAL A 43 3.58 9.90 -0.05
C VAL A 43 4.54 8.86 -0.63
N GLY A 44 4.02 7.79 -1.24
CA GLY A 44 4.83 6.69 -1.75
C GLY A 44 5.67 7.07 -2.97
N GLY A 45 5.02 7.24 -4.08
CA GLY A 45 5.65 7.69 -5.32
C GLY A 45 6.42 6.63 -6.11
N ILE A 46 6.53 5.38 -5.64
CA ILE A 46 7.38 4.35 -6.26
C ILE A 46 6.54 3.13 -6.65
N MET A 47 6.63 2.72 -7.91
CA MET A 47 6.02 1.53 -8.49
C MET A 47 7.02 0.73 -9.31
N ARG A 48 6.70 -0.51 -9.68
CA ARG A 48 7.41 -1.39 -10.63
C ARG A 48 8.81 -1.80 -10.24
N ASN A 49 9.34 -1.38 -9.11
CA ASN A 49 10.72 -1.72 -8.72
C ASN A 49 10.85 -3.20 -8.38
N ASN A 50 11.90 -3.85 -8.91
CA ASN A 50 12.25 -5.27 -8.70
C ASN A 50 11.07 -6.21 -9.01
N GLY A 51 10.73 -7.12 -8.12
CA GLY A 51 9.61 -8.07 -8.28
C GLY A 51 8.24 -7.43 -8.41
N ARG A 52 8.06 -6.15 -8.05
CA ARG A 52 6.83 -5.39 -8.36
C ARG A 52 6.59 -5.25 -9.84
N PHE A 53 7.64 -5.27 -10.66
CA PHE A 53 7.49 -5.31 -12.12
C PHE A 53 6.68 -6.55 -12.53
N VAL A 54 7.07 -7.72 -12.04
CA VAL A 54 6.39 -8.99 -12.35
C VAL A 54 4.92 -8.95 -11.89
N ALA A 55 4.68 -8.61 -10.62
CA ALA A 55 3.33 -8.57 -10.07
C ALA A 55 2.42 -7.58 -10.82
N THR A 56 3.00 -6.47 -11.30
CA THR A 56 2.28 -5.49 -12.14
C THR A 56 1.91 -6.10 -13.48
N GLU A 57 2.84 -6.74 -14.18
CA GLU A 57 2.58 -7.35 -15.49
C GLU A 57 1.63 -8.55 -15.38
N GLU A 58 1.74 -9.39 -14.34
CA GLU A 58 0.76 -10.44 -14.06
C GLU A 58 -0.65 -9.85 -13.91
N LEU A 59 -0.81 -8.81 -13.09
CA LEU A 59 -2.13 -8.21 -12.88
C LEU A 59 -2.67 -7.51 -14.14
N ILE A 60 -1.80 -6.93 -14.98
CA ILE A 60 -2.16 -6.39 -16.30
C ILE A 60 -2.68 -7.51 -17.21
N ALA A 61 -2.00 -8.63 -17.30
CA ALA A 61 -2.40 -9.79 -18.09
C ALA A 61 -3.73 -10.38 -17.60
N MET A 62 -3.94 -10.43 -16.27
CA MET A 62 -5.20 -10.85 -15.66
C MET A 62 -6.35 -9.83 -15.85
N GLY A 63 -6.06 -8.62 -16.37
CA GLY A 63 -7.08 -7.59 -16.63
C GLY A 63 -7.39 -6.66 -15.44
N GLY A 64 -6.63 -6.74 -14.36
CA GLY A 64 -6.75 -5.89 -13.16
C GLY A 64 -5.77 -4.71 -13.11
N GLY A 65 -5.03 -4.42 -14.20
CA GLY A 65 -3.91 -3.50 -14.21
C GLY A 65 -4.21 -2.01 -14.39
N ASP A 66 -5.46 -1.56 -14.28
CA ASP A 66 -5.82 -0.16 -14.60
C ASP A 66 -5.10 0.85 -13.71
N LEU A 67 -5.05 0.61 -12.40
CA LEU A 67 -4.37 1.51 -11.48
C LEU A 67 -2.86 1.62 -11.75
N PHE A 68 -2.23 0.55 -12.23
CA PHE A 68 -0.84 0.59 -12.68
C PHE A 68 -0.68 1.44 -13.95
N ARG A 69 -1.59 1.32 -14.91
CA ARG A 69 -1.57 2.16 -16.12
C ARG A 69 -1.79 3.64 -15.79
N ILE A 70 -2.64 3.94 -14.80
CA ILE A 70 -2.83 5.32 -14.31
C ILE A 70 -1.54 5.82 -13.65
N ALA A 71 -0.90 5.01 -12.80
CA ALA A 71 0.38 5.36 -12.19
C ALA A 71 1.47 5.60 -13.25
N ASP A 72 1.55 4.75 -14.27
CA ASP A 72 2.49 4.91 -15.38
C ASP A 72 2.26 6.21 -16.16
N LYS A 73 0.99 6.55 -16.46
CA LYS A 73 0.64 7.81 -17.15
C LYS A 73 0.99 9.06 -16.32
N ASN A 74 0.95 8.94 -15.00
CA ASN A 74 1.29 10.01 -14.07
C ASN A 74 2.71 9.90 -13.51
N SER A 75 3.56 9.05 -14.11
CA SER A 75 4.96 8.93 -13.73
C SER A 75 5.81 10.04 -14.31
N ARG A 76 6.65 10.63 -13.47
CA ARG A 76 7.69 11.59 -13.86
C ARG A 76 8.86 10.88 -14.52
N HIS A 77 9.22 9.70 -13.99
CA HIS A 77 10.33 8.87 -14.47
C HIS A 77 9.92 7.41 -14.51
N ARG A 78 10.44 6.66 -15.51
CA ARG A 78 10.16 5.23 -15.69
C ARG A 78 11.43 4.46 -16.00
N GLY A 79 11.47 3.19 -15.61
CA GLY A 79 12.58 2.30 -15.88
C GLY A 79 13.88 2.73 -15.21
N ILE A 80 13.81 3.49 -14.14
CA ILE A 80 14.98 4.02 -13.44
C ILE A 80 15.57 3.00 -12.46
N THR A 81 16.84 3.20 -12.17
CA THR A 81 17.59 2.44 -11.16
C THR A 81 18.03 3.37 -10.04
N PHE A 82 17.91 2.90 -8.80
CA PHE A 82 18.42 3.56 -7.60
C PHE A 82 18.89 2.49 -6.61
N PRO A 83 19.61 2.81 -5.53
CA PRO A 83 20.25 1.81 -4.67
C PRO A 83 19.36 0.62 -4.30
N GLY A 84 19.76 -0.60 -4.71
CA GLY A 84 19.03 -1.85 -4.49
C GLY A 84 17.77 -2.06 -5.33
N HIS A 85 17.43 -1.16 -6.27
CA HIS A 85 16.21 -1.23 -7.05
C HIS A 85 16.43 -0.94 -8.53
N GLN A 86 15.73 -1.73 -9.38
CA GLN A 86 15.72 -1.59 -10.83
C GLN A 86 14.27 -1.52 -11.35
N HIS A 87 14.09 -1.07 -12.58
CA HIS A 87 12.82 -0.97 -13.30
C HIS A 87 11.78 -0.05 -12.64
N ALA A 88 12.20 0.82 -11.72
CA ALA A 88 11.28 1.65 -10.97
C ALA A 88 10.59 2.71 -11.84
N SER A 89 9.32 2.96 -11.55
CA SER A 89 8.59 4.12 -12.01
C SER A 89 8.29 5.04 -10.82
N LEU A 90 8.53 6.34 -10.99
CA LEU A 90 8.24 7.35 -9.99
C LEU A 90 7.00 8.13 -10.41
N TYR A 91 5.85 7.86 -9.79
CA TYR A 91 4.65 8.62 -10.07
C TYR A 91 4.61 9.95 -9.30
N ASP A 92 3.98 10.95 -9.91
CA ASP A 92 3.79 12.27 -9.31
C ASP A 92 2.70 12.20 -8.23
N VAL A 93 3.09 12.40 -6.98
CA VAL A 93 2.18 12.29 -5.83
C VAL A 93 1.10 13.39 -5.78
N HIS A 94 1.26 14.48 -6.55
CA HIS A 94 0.25 15.54 -6.65
C HIS A 94 -0.81 15.25 -7.72
N ARG A 95 -0.47 14.42 -8.73
CA ARG A 95 -1.34 14.15 -9.87
C ARG A 95 -2.07 12.81 -9.79
N ILE A 96 -1.52 11.89 -9.02
CA ILE A 96 -2.01 10.51 -9.03
C ILE A 96 -3.41 10.38 -8.44
N GLU A 97 -3.69 11.08 -7.34
CA GLU A 97 -4.98 10.95 -6.65
C GLU A 97 -6.15 11.47 -7.50
N PRO A 98 -6.11 12.69 -8.07
CA PRO A 98 -7.18 13.14 -8.94
C PRO A 98 -7.41 12.22 -10.16
N ALA A 99 -6.34 11.64 -10.70
CA ALA A 99 -6.45 10.71 -11.83
C ALA A 99 -7.13 9.39 -11.43
N VAL A 100 -6.87 8.89 -10.23
CA VAL A 100 -7.52 7.68 -9.70
C VAL A 100 -8.98 7.97 -9.33
N LEU A 101 -9.25 9.10 -8.67
CA LEU A 101 -10.60 9.52 -8.32
C LEU A 101 -11.50 9.63 -9.57
N ASP A 102 -11.03 10.32 -10.61
CA ASP A 102 -11.73 10.45 -11.88
C ASP A 102 -12.00 9.07 -12.53
N HIS A 103 -11.01 8.18 -12.53
CA HIS A 103 -11.17 6.84 -13.11
C HIS A 103 -12.20 5.99 -12.35
N LEU A 104 -12.19 6.00 -11.03
CA LEU A 104 -13.16 5.29 -10.21
C LEU A 104 -14.58 5.85 -10.39
N THR A 105 -14.71 7.16 -10.44
CA THR A 105 -15.99 7.84 -10.69
C THR A 105 -16.57 7.43 -12.04
N ARG A 106 -15.75 7.43 -13.10
CA ARG A 106 -16.18 6.95 -14.44
C ARG A 106 -16.50 5.46 -14.48
N ALA A 107 -15.86 4.66 -13.63
CA ALA A 107 -16.19 3.26 -13.46
C ALA A 107 -17.50 3.03 -12.68
N GLY A 108 -18.17 4.09 -12.22
CA GLY A 108 -19.45 4.01 -11.51
C GLY A 108 -19.32 3.65 -10.03
N VAL A 109 -18.17 3.89 -9.41
CA VAL A 109 -17.99 3.73 -7.97
C VAL A 109 -18.60 4.93 -7.24
N ASN A 110 -19.50 4.68 -6.29
CA ASN A 110 -20.03 5.70 -5.40
C ASN A 110 -19.02 5.97 -4.27
N ILE A 111 -18.32 7.10 -4.35
CA ILE A 111 -17.22 7.46 -3.45
C ILE A 111 -17.75 8.42 -2.38
N HIS A 112 -17.54 8.06 -1.11
CA HIS A 112 -17.93 8.84 0.05
C HIS A 112 -16.67 9.29 0.79
N LEU A 113 -16.21 10.51 0.53
CA LEU A 113 -15.08 11.15 1.22
C LEU A 113 -15.56 11.83 2.52
N ILE A 114 -14.65 11.96 3.50
CA ILE A 114 -14.94 12.52 4.82
C ILE A 114 -16.09 11.74 5.49
N GLU A 115 -16.19 10.46 5.18
CA GLU A 115 -17.17 9.53 5.74
C GLU A 115 -16.47 8.38 6.46
N ARG A 116 -16.21 8.57 7.73
CA ARG A 116 -15.55 7.58 8.57
C ARG A 116 -16.55 6.52 9.02
N VAL A 117 -16.36 5.28 8.59
CA VAL A 117 -17.08 4.13 9.15
C VAL A 117 -16.55 3.86 10.56
N VAL A 118 -17.43 3.77 11.52
CA VAL A 118 -17.12 3.60 12.94
C VAL A 118 -17.65 2.29 13.53
N ASP A 119 -18.62 1.67 12.88
CA ASP A 119 -19.23 0.43 13.37
C ASP A 119 -19.84 -0.38 12.23
N VAL A 120 -20.24 -1.62 12.53
CA VAL A 120 -20.92 -2.52 11.62
C VAL A 120 -22.25 -2.99 12.21
N GLU A 121 -23.24 -3.20 11.35
CA GLU A 121 -24.41 -3.98 11.65
C GLU A 121 -24.17 -5.43 11.26
N ARG A 122 -24.52 -6.38 12.14
CA ARG A 122 -24.26 -7.79 11.92
C ARG A 122 -25.49 -8.66 12.25
N ASP A 123 -25.59 -9.76 11.52
CA ASP A 123 -26.50 -10.87 11.82
C ASP A 123 -25.62 -12.13 11.96
N GLY A 124 -25.40 -12.58 13.21
CA GLY A 124 -24.46 -13.66 13.51
C GLY A 124 -23.05 -13.37 12.97
N THR A 125 -22.58 -14.23 12.07
CA THR A 125 -21.28 -14.15 11.39
C THR A 125 -21.33 -13.36 10.07
N ARG A 126 -22.43 -12.70 9.78
CA ARG A 126 -22.63 -11.93 8.55
C ARG A 126 -22.66 -10.43 8.86
N VAL A 127 -21.93 -9.63 8.08
CA VAL A 127 -22.10 -8.18 8.07
C VAL A 127 -23.32 -7.86 7.21
N VAL A 128 -24.21 -6.99 7.70
CA VAL A 128 -25.39 -6.54 6.95
C VAL A 128 -25.34 -5.06 6.60
N GLY A 129 -24.52 -4.27 7.32
CA GLY A 129 -24.34 -2.86 7.05
C GLY A 129 -23.13 -2.26 7.77
N VAL A 130 -22.79 -1.05 7.38
CA VAL A 130 -21.78 -0.21 8.06
C VAL A 130 -22.45 1.07 8.57
N LYS A 131 -21.93 1.60 9.68
CA LYS A 131 -22.36 2.90 10.25
C LYS A 131 -21.23 3.90 10.19
N THR A 132 -21.54 5.09 9.68
CA THR A 132 -20.58 6.20 9.68
C THR A 132 -20.67 7.01 10.98
N GLU A 133 -19.65 7.81 11.24
CA GLU A 133 -19.62 8.73 12.40
C GLU A 133 -20.79 9.71 12.42
N ARG A 134 -21.32 10.05 11.25
CA ARG A 134 -22.49 10.95 11.11
C ARG A 134 -23.83 10.23 11.33
N GLY A 135 -23.80 8.96 11.70
CA GLY A 135 -24.99 8.17 11.96
C GLY A 135 -25.65 7.57 10.72
N GLN A 136 -25.09 7.77 9.54
CA GLN A 136 -25.59 7.13 8.32
C GLN A 136 -25.30 5.63 8.33
N ALA A 137 -26.34 4.83 8.13
CA ALA A 137 -26.23 3.39 7.93
C ALA A 137 -26.31 3.05 6.43
N THR A 138 -25.45 2.17 5.96
CA THR A 138 -25.46 1.70 4.57
C THR A 138 -25.40 0.18 4.56
N SER A 139 -26.43 -0.45 4.02
CA SER A 139 -26.51 -1.91 3.87
C SER A 139 -25.71 -2.39 2.66
N GLY A 140 -25.25 -3.63 2.71
CA GLY A 140 -24.54 -4.29 1.60
C GLY A 140 -24.66 -5.79 1.64
N ASP A 141 -24.40 -6.43 0.51
CA ASP A 141 -24.37 -7.90 0.40
C ASP A 141 -23.02 -8.45 0.83
N VAL A 142 -21.93 -7.76 0.48
CA VAL A 142 -20.54 -8.14 0.77
C VAL A 142 -19.70 -6.90 1.08
N PHE A 143 -18.68 -7.09 1.90
CA PHE A 143 -17.85 -6.02 2.45
C PHE A 143 -16.37 -6.29 2.23
N VAL A 144 -15.57 -5.22 2.06
CA VAL A 144 -14.11 -5.28 1.96
C VAL A 144 -13.48 -4.32 2.96
N ASP A 145 -12.71 -4.84 3.91
CA ASP A 145 -11.87 -4.04 4.81
C ASP A 145 -10.54 -3.71 4.14
N ALA A 146 -10.38 -2.46 3.71
CA ALA A 146 -9.17 -1.90 3.15
C ALA A 146 -8.64 -0.71 3.98
N THR A 147 -8.91 -0.72 5.29
CA THR A 147 -8.63 0.40 6.20
C THR A 147 -7.14 0.60 6.53
N GLY A 148 -6.26 -0.27 6.05
CA GLY A 148 -4.81 -0.13 6.23
C GLY A 148 -4.34 -0.46 7.64
N THR A 149 -3.28 0.17 8.08
CA THR A 149 -2.45 -0.28 9.20
C THR A 149 -2.36 0.63 10.41
N SER A 150 -2.98 1.78 10.41
CA SER A 150 -2.94 2.60 11.63
C SER A 150 -3.79 1.94 12.73
N GLY A 151 -3.21 1.83 13.91
CA GLY A 151 -3.94 1.40 15.10
C GLY A 151 -4.93 2.46 15.60
N PRO A 152 -5.56 2.22 16.74
CA PRO A 152 -6.38 3.21 17.41
C PRO A 152 -5.61 4.50 17.70
N MET A 153 -6.33 5.61 17.82
CA MET A 153 -5.73 6.89 18.24
C MET A 153 -5.00 6.69 19.57
N GLY A 154 -3.77 7.22 19.66
CA GLY A 154 -2.94 7.09 20.83
C GLY A 154 -1.94 5.93 20.82
N ASN A 155 -2.09 4.93 19.93
CA ASN A 155 -1.09 3.86 19.83
C ASN A 155 0.30 4.39 19.48
N CYS A 156 0.39 5.38 18.59
CA CYS A 156 1.65 6.04 18.26
C CYS A 156 2.32 6.69 19.48
N THR A 157 1.55 7.29 20.38
CA THR A 157 2.07 7.86 21.63
C THR A 157 2.42 6.76 22.62
N ARG A 158 1.56 5.76 22.78
CA ARG A 158 1.77 4.62 23.67
C ARG A 158 3.09 3.89 23.38
N TYR A 159 3.44 3.74 22.09
CA TYR A 159 4.66 3.05 21.67
C TYR A 159 5.78 4.00 21.23
N GLY A 160 5.73 5.26 21.64
CA GLY A 160 6.82 6.23 21.44
C GLY A 160 6.99 6.77 20.04
N ASN A 161 6.06 6.50 19.12
CA ASN A 161 6.21 6.87 17.71
C ASN A 161 5.57 8.21 17.34
N GLY A 162 5.09 9.02 18.23
CA GLY A 162 4.50 10.33 17.94
C GLY A 162 3.57 10.36 16.70
N CYS A 163 2.74 11.36 16.55
CA CYS A 163 1.84 11.49 15.40
C CYS A 163 2.11 12.71 14.51
N ALA A 164 3.25 13.35 14.70
CA ALA A 164 3.65 14.46 13.85
C ALA A 164 3.74 13.99 12.39
N MET A 165 3.02 14.62 11.50
CA MET A 165 2.96 14.31 10.07
C MET A 165 2.48 12.90 9.71
N CYS A 166 1.74 12.27 10.58
CA CYS A 166 1.10 11.00 10.24
C CYS A 166 0.09 11.22 9.11
N ILE A 167 0.26 10.48 8.02
CA ILE A 167 -0.65 10.51 6.86
C ILE A 167 -2.10 10.15 7.23
N GLN A 168 -2.30 9.50 8.36
CA GLN A 168 -3.64 9.17 8.86
C GLN A 168 -4.45 10.37 9.29
N ARG A 169 -3.80 11.50 9.57
CA ARG A 169 -4.46 12.77 9.94
C ARG A 169 -5.55 12.59 11.01
N CYS A 170 -5.29 11.72 12.01
CA CYS A 170 -6.26 11.41 13.06
C CYS A 170 -6.83 12.63 13.81
N PRO A 171 -6.06 13.69 14.09
CA PRO A 171 -6.63 14.89 14.73
C PRO A 171 -7.76 15.53 13.92
N THR A 172 -7.72 15.43 12.58
CA THR A 172 -8.72 16.03 11.69
C THR A 172 -9.87 15.06 11.37
N PHE A 173 -9.55 13.79 11.08
CA PHE A 173 -10.50 12.83 10.51
C PHE A 173 -10.80 11.63 11.43
N GLY A 174 -10.32 11.67 12.67
CA GLY A 174 -10.47 10.58 13.61
C GLY A 174 -9.54 9.38 13.33
N PRO A 175 -9.47 8.43 14.28
CA PRO A 175 -8.65 7.23 14.15
C PRO A 175 -9.21 6.25 13.10
N ARG A 176 -8.37 5.33 12.67
CA ARG A 176 -8.80 4.18 11.89
C ARG A 176 -9.75 3.29 12.70
N VAL A 177 -10.79 2.80 12.05
CA VAL A 177 -11.67 1.78 12.60
C VAL A 177 -11.64 0.57 11.66
N SER A 178 -11.28 -0.59 12.19
CA SER A 178 -11.31 -1.85 11.47
C SER A 178 -12.70 -2.47 11.55
N ILE A 179 -13.31 -2.78 10.41
CA ILE A 179 -14.57 -3.51 10.41
C ILE A 179 -14.40 -4.99 10.78
N VAL A 180 -13.21 -5.56 10.54
CA VAL A 180 -12.85 -6.90 11.02
C VAL A 180 -12.90 -6.95 12.56
N ALA A 181 -12.26 -5.98 13.23
CA ALA A 181 -12.30 -5.90 14.70
C ALA A 181 -13.72 -5.62 15.23
N ARG A 182 -14.56 -4.86 14.49
CA ARG A 182 -15.96 -4.61 14.85
C ARG A 182 -16.83 -5.87 14.76
N MET A 183 -16.43 -6.84 13.94
CA MET A 183 -17.05 -8.18 13.92
C MET A 183 -16.62 -9.06 15.11
N GLY A 184 -15.73 -8.59 15.98
CA GLY A 184 -15.20 -9.34 17.11
C GLY A 184 -14.06 -10.30 16.73
N ILE A 185 -13.52 -10.17 15.52
CA ILE A 185 -12.38 -10.98 15.06
C ILE A 185 -11.09 -10.36 15.61
N HIS A 186 -10.26 -11.20 16.22
CA HIS A 186 -8.94 -10.79 16.71
C HIS A 186 -7.98 -10.54 15.55
N GLU A 187 -7.37 -9.37 15.54
CA GLU A 187 -6.35 -9.01 14.56
C GLU A 187 -4.95 -9.23 15.15
N ALA A 188 -4.13 -10.02 14.46
CA ALA A 188 -2.72 -10.17 14.83
C ALA A 188 -1.98 -8.85 14.61
N GLN A 189 -1.07 -8.51 15.51
CA GLN A 189 -0.23 -7.33 15.38
C GLN A 189 1.18 -7.72 14.93
N ALA A 190 1.66 -7.11 13.86
CA ALA A 190 3.06 -7.26 13.48
C ALA A 190 3.97 -6.51 14.47
N ILE A 191 5.04 -7.15 14.88
CA ILE A 191 6.01 -6.67 15.88
C ILE A 191 7.39 -6.72 15.25
N LYS A 192 8.15 -5.62 15.28
CA LYS A 192 9.50 -5.56 14.69
C LYS A 192 10.57 -6.21 15.57
N ALA A 193 10.40 -6.12 16.87
CA ALA A 193 11.22 -6.76 17.89
C ALA A 193 10.39 -6.84 19.18
N PRO A 194 10.79 -7.60 20.20
CA PRO A 194 10.13 -7.59 21.50
C PRO A 194 9.90 -6.15 21.97
N ASP A 195 8.66 -5.83 22.34
CA ASP A 195 8.22 -4.51 22.80
C ASP A 195 8.35 -3.33 21.80
N VAL A 196 8.72 -3.60 20.54
CA VAL A 196 8.77 -2.59 19.48
C VAL A 196 7.54 -2.72 18.58
N TYR A 197 6.50 -1.97 18.92
CA TYR A 197 5.24 -1.92 18.19
C TYR A 197 5.22 -0.74 17.21
N GLY A 198 4.78 -1.01 16.00
CA GLY A 198 4.72 -0.03 14.95
C GLY A 198 6.09 0.30 14.36
N ALA A 199 6.06 0.90 13.20
CA ALA A 199 7.24 1.34 12.48
C ALA A 199 6.92 2.61 11.69
N MET A 200 7.91 3.48 11.53
CA MET A 200 7.78 4.67 10.69
C MET A 200 8.35 4.39 9.31
N SER A 201 7.79 5.00 8.27
CA SER A 201 8.36 4.91 6.92
C SER A 201 9.74 5.58 6.86
N GLY A 202 9.96 6.59 7.69
CA GLY A 202 11.21 7.35 7.78
C GLY A 202 11.51 8.24 6.58
N SER A 203 10.72 8.18 5.52
CA SER A 203 10.91 9.04 4.34
C SER A 203 10.30 10.41 4.56
N CYS A 204 11.05 11.47 4.22
CA CYS A 204 10.58 12.84 4.25
C CYS A 204 10.44 13.39 2.83
N LYS A 205 9.62 14.43 2.68
CA LYS A 205 9.52 15.17 1.42
C LYS A 205 10.33 16.46 1.56
N VAL A 206 11.33 16.63 0.72
CA VAL A 206 12.10 17.89 0.63
C VAL A 206 11.52 18.73 -0.49
N ALA A 207 11.31 20.02 -0.23
CA ALA A 207 10.90 20.97 -1.24
C ALA A 207 12.02 21.08 -2.28
N LYS A 208 11.74 20.70 -3.54
CA LYS A 208 12.75 20.59 -4.58
C LYS A 208 13.40 21.95 -4.87
N ASP A 209 12.63 23.03 -4.83
CA ASP A 209 13.07 24.42 -5.00
C ASP A 209 14.01 24.93 -3.89
N SER A 210 14.10 24.22 -2.77
CA SER A 210 15.00 24.53 -1.67
C SER A 210 16.38 23.88 -1.78
N LEU A 211 16.60 23.06 -2.80
CA LEU A 211 17.87 22.39 -3.10
C LEU A 211 18.71 23.21 -4.09
N ALA A 212 20.03 22.99 -4.12
CA ALA A 212 20.88 23.61 -5.11
C ALA A 212 20.46 23.31 -6.54
N PRO A 213 20.60 24.25 -7.52
CA PRO A 213 20.16 24.05 -8.90
C PRO A 213 20.75 22.79 -9.57
N ALA A 214 21.96 22.40 -9.22
CA ALA A 214 22.59 21.18 -9.75
C ALA A 214 21.85 19.92 -9.31
N ILE A 215 21.38 19.85 -8.05
CA ILE A 215 20.60 18.76 -7.52
C ILE A 215 19.22 18.72 -8.21
N GLN A 216 18.56 19.86 -8.32
CA GLN A 216 17.27 19.97 -9.01
C GLN A 216 17.37 19.46 -10.45
N LYS A 217 18.38 19.94 -11.21
CA LYS A 217 18.61 19.52 -12.61
C LYS A 217 18.86 18.01 -12.73
N THR A 218 19.60 17.42 -11.78
CA THR A 218 19.83 15.96 -11.76
C THR A 218 18.53 15.21 -11.53
N LEU A 219 17.74 15.61 -10.53
CA LEU A 219 16.43 15.00 -10.24
C LEU A 219 15.48 15.11 -11.43
N ASP A 220 15.40 16.29 -12.07
CA ASP A 220 14.55 16.49 -13.25
C ASP A 220 14.95 15.61 -14.44
N LYS A 221 16.27 15.38 -14.61
CA LYS A 221 16.80 14.58 -15.72
C LYS A 221 16.72 13.08 -15.48
N THR A 222 17.05 12.62 -14.27
CA THR A 222 17.27 11.18 -13.99
C THR A 222 16.29 10.58 -13.01
N GLY A 223 15.53 11.40 -12.28
CA GLY A 223 14.65 10.98 -11.19
C GLY A 223 15.36 10.62 -9.90
N VAL A 224 16.70 10.57 -9.88
CA VAL A 224 17.49 10.08 -8.74
C VAL A 224 18.67 10.99 -8.47
N TYR A 225 18.91 11.27 -7.19
CA TYR A 225 20.14 11.91 -6.74
C TYR A 225 20.69 11.15 -5.53
N VAL A 226 21.98 10.84 -5.55
CA VAL A 226 22.68 10.13 -4.46
C VAL A 226 23.93 10.88 -4.08
N GLN A 227 24.09 11.17 -2.79
CA GLN A 227 25.27 11.82 -2.23
C GLN A 227 25.71 11.11 -0.96
N LYS A 228 26.97 10.68 -0.91
CA LYS A 228 27.57 10.14 0.31
C LYS A 228 27.57 11.19 1.43
N ILE A 229 27.36 10.75 2.65
CA ILE A 229 27.40 11.62 3.84
C ILE A 229 28.67 11.36 4.65
N PRO A 230 29.13 12.35 5.45
CA PRO A 230 30.22 12.16 6.39
C PRO A 230 29.96 11.01 7.36
N GLU A 231 30.99 10.29 7.75
CA GLU A 231 30.91 9.17 8.68
C GLU A 231 30.23 9.52 10.01
N THR A 232 30.42 10.76 10.45
CA THR A 232 29.81 11.30 11.69
C THR A 232 28.28 11.36 11.65
N LEU A 233 27.67 11.35 10.46
CA LEU A 233 26.23 11.40 10.25
C LEU A 233 25.63 10.01 9.99
N ILE A 234 26.47 8.99 9.79
CA ILE A 234 25.99 7.63 9.49
C ILE A 234 25.40 7.00 10.75
N ASN A 235 24.16 6.55 10.65
CA ASN A 235 23.50 5.82 11.71
C ASN A 235 22.75 4.60 11.13
N ARG A 236 23.40 3.44 11.13
CA ARG A 236 22.87 2.18 10.61
C ARG A 236 21.73 1.59 11.44
N SER A 237 21.63 1.95 12.74
CA SER A 237 20.55 1.45 13.62
C SER A 237 19.16 1.91 13.16
N LYS A 238 19.08 3.04 12.45
CA LYS A 238 17.82 3.56 11.87
C LYS A 238 17.19 2.64 10.82
N LEU A 239 17.96 1.74 10.21
CA LEU A 239 17.46 0.81 9.19
C LEU A 239 16.55 -0.26 9.80
N ALA A 240 16.84 -0.74 10.99
CA ALA A 240 16.10 -1.81 11.65
C ALA A 240 14.64 -1.44 11.95
N VAL A 241 14.37 -0.17 12.27
CA VAL A 241 13.02 0.31 12.61
C VAL A 241 12.19 0.76 11.41
N LYS A 242 12.73 0.68 10.19
CA LYS A 242 12.04 1.09 8.98
C LYS A 242 10.96 0.09 8.59
N ALA A 243 9.71 0.57 8.38
CA ALA A 243 8.61 -0.30 7.95
C ALA A 243 8.86 -0.91 6.56
N CYS A 244 9.38 -0.11 5.64
CA CYS A 244 9.67 -0.52 4.27
C CYS A 244 11.05 -1.19 4.20
N GLN A 245 11.14 -2.45 4.63
CA GLN A 245 12.41 -3.18 4.75
C GLN A 245 13.17 -3.32 3.41
N GLN A 246 12.51 -3.26 2.27
CA GLN A 246 13.16 -3.22 0.95
C GLN A 246 14.09 -2.02 0.77
N TYR A 247 13.95 -0.98 1.59
CA TYR A 247 14.82 0.20 1.61
C TYR A 247 15.71 0.24 2.87
N ALA A 248 15.81 -0.85 3.62
CA ALA A 248 16.68 -0.96 4.79
C ALA A 248 18.08 -1.47 4.37
N LEU A 249 18.66 -0.87 3.33
CA LEU A 249 19.99 -1.21 2.80
C LEU A 249 21.03 -0.22 3.31
N PRO A 250 22.31 -0.63 3.43
CA PRO A 250 23.40 0.22 3.93
C PRO A 250 23.50 1.58 3.22
N GLU A 251 23.27 1.62 1.92
CA GLU A 251 23.30 2.83 1.09
C GLU A 251 22.36 3.93 1.60
N TYR A 252 21.23 3.56 2.20
CA TYR A 252 20.26 4.53 2.73
C TYR A 252 20.65 5.09 4.11
N ALA A 253 21.60 4.45 4.80
CA ALA A 253 22.21 5.01 5.99
C ALA A 253 23.47 5.81 5.67
N GLU A 254 24.18 5.48 4.59
CA GLU A 254 25.48 6.02 4.21
C GLU A 254 25.39 7.15 3.17
N SER A 255 24.20 7.41 2.64
CA SER A 255 23.96 8.42 1.62
C SER A 255 22.62 9.11 1.78
N VAL A 256 22.55 10.36 1.37
CA VAL A 256 21.29 10.99 1.01
C VAL A 256 20.88 10.41 -0.35
N VAL A 257 19.72 9.78 -0.39
CA VAL A 257 19.10 9.29 -1.62
C VAL A 257 17.81 10.05 -1.83
N LEU A 258 17.71 10.82 -2.92
CA LEU A 258 16.50 11.53 -3.31
C LEU A 258 15.88 10.92 -4.55
N LEU A 259 14.55 10.80 -4.55
CA LEU A 259 13.76 10.38 -5.70
C LEU A 259 12.77 11.46 -6.09
N ASP A 260 12.63 11.75 -7.38
CA ASP A 260 11.70 12.76 -7.88
C ASP A 260 10.28 12.21 -8.03
N THR A 261 9.48 12.39 -7.01
CA THR A 261 8.05 12.00 -6.96
C THR A 261 7.11 13.21 -7.01
N GLY A 262 7.58 14.36 -7.53
CA GLY A 262 6.93 15.68 -7.45
C GLY A 262 7.55 16.54 -6.35
N HIS A 263 7.89 15.97 -5.22
CA HIS A 263 8.87 16.46 -4.26
C HIS A 263 10.19 15.71 -4.44
N ALA A 264 11.29 16.20 -3.85
CA ALA A 264 12.49 15.40 -3.65
C ALA A 264 12.23 14.47 -2.44
N LYS A 265 11.86 13.22 -2.71
CA LYS A 265 11.60 12.22 -1.68
C LYS A 265 12.91 11.73 -1.09
N LEU A 266 13.17 12.10 0.17
CA LEU A 266 14.32 11.64 0.92
C LEU A 266 14.10 10.22 1.42
N MET A 267 14.88 9.26 0.93
CA MET A 267 14.76 7.84 1.28
C MET A 267 15.51 7.45 2.54
N SER A 268 16.50 8.24 2.93
CA SER A 268 17.26 8.05 4.19
C SER A 268 16.34 8.23 5.39
N PRO A 269 16.26 7.26 6.32
CA PRO A 269 15.33 7.34 7.43
C PRO A 269 15.79 8.35 8.49
N TYR A 270 14.84 9.07 9.08
CA TYR A 270 15.05 9.90 10.27
C TYR A 270 16.21 10.91 10.14
N PHE A 271 16.27 11.64 9.03
CA PHE A 271 17.37 12.58 8.78
C PHE A 271 17.03 13.96 9.38
N PRO A 272 17.70 14.41 10.44
CA PRO A 272 17.49 15.73 11.03
C PRO A 272 17.75 16.85 10.01
N LEU A 273 16.99 17.94 10.11
CA LEU A 273 17.11 19.03 9.12
C LEU A 273 18.44 19.77 9.21
N GLU A 274 18.96 19.95 10.42
CA GLU A 274 20.27 20.57 10.65
C GLU A 274 21.39 19.74 10.00
N ASP A 275 21.36 18.41 10.18
CA ASP A 275 22.32 17.50 9.56
C ASP A 275 22.20 17.54 8.03
N LEU A 276 20.98 17.58 7.49
CA LEU A 276 20.76 17.71 6.05
C LEU A 276 21.33 19.01 5.51
N ARG A 277 21.11 20.13 6.21
CA ARG A 277 21.61 21.44 5.82
C ARG A 277 23.12 21.62 5.93
N SER A 278 23.80 20.76 6.68
CA SER A 278 25.26 20.74 6.73
C SER A 278 25.91 20.16 5.46
N LEU A 279 25.13 19.53 4.59
CA LEU A 279 25.61 18.92 3.36
C LEU A 279 25.62 19.92 2.20
N ALA A 280 26.65 19.83 1.35
CA ALA A 280 26.76 20.68 0.17
C ALA A 280 25.55 20.54 -0.77
N GLY A 281 24.95 21.69 -1.10
CA GLY A 281 23.75 21.79 -1.94
C GLY A 281 22.41 21.64 -1.21
N PHE A 282 22.45 21.43 0.12
CA PHE A 282 21.28 21.31 0.98
C PHE A 282 21.16 22.46 2.01
N GLU A 283 21.98 23.46 1.93
CA GLU A 283 22.09 24.55 2.93
C GLU A 283 20.75 25.26 3.18
N ARG A 284 19.88 25.27 2.17
CA ARG A 284 18.55 25.87 2.21
C ARG A 284 17.43 24.84 2.24
N ALA A 285 17.77 23.56 2.41
CA ALA A 285 16.80 22.47 2.39
C ALA A 285 15.64 22.73 3.37
N ARG A 286 14.43 22.41 2.91
CA ARG A 286 13.19 22.57 3.65
C ARG A 286 12.34 21.32 3.48
N TYR A 287 11.86 20.74 4.57
CA TYR A 287 10.83 19.71 4.48
C TYR A 287 9.50 20.35 4.06
N VAL A 288 8.79 19.68 3.16
CA VAL A 288 7.45 20.10 2.74
C VAL A 288 6.48 20.04 3.91
N ASP A 289 6.63 19.02 4.73
CA ASP A 289 5.87 18.83 5.96
C ASP A 289 6.68 19.43 7.14
N PRO A 290 6.41 20.67 7.57
CA PRO A 290 7.28 21.41 8.49
C PRO A 290 7.42 20.77 9.87
N TYR A 291 6.46 19.92 10.25
CA TYR A 291 6.48 19.26 11.57
C TYR A 291 7.14 17.89 11.57
N SER A 292 7.57 17.35 10.43
CA SER A 292 8.13 16.01 10.36
C SER A 292 9.48 15.90 11.04
N GLY A 293 10.26 16.98 11.04
CA GLY A 293 11.55 17.04 11.75
C GLY A 293 12.51 15.90 11.42
N GLY A 294 12.42 15.30 10.23
CA GLY A 294 13.19 14.14 9.85
C GLY A 294 12.65 12.80 10.37
N ARG A 295 11.52 12.80 11.07
CA ARG A 295 10.93 11.56 11.64
C ARG A 295 10.14 10.72 10.63
N GLY A 296 9.93 11.24 9.43
CA GLY A 296 9.16 10.55 8.39
C GLY A 296 7.69 10.91 8.43
N ASN A 297 6.94 10.33 7.50
CA ASN A 297 5.60 10.77 7.12
C ASN A 297 4.50 9.72 7.30
N SER A 298 4.81 8.54 7.82
CA SER A 298 3.79 7.54 8.13
C SER A 298 4.19 6.66 9.30
N ILE A 299 3.25 6.43 10.18
CA ILE A 299 3.37 5.48 11.29
C ILE A 299 2.53 4.26 10.90
N ARG A 300 3.12 3.07 11.04
CA ARG A 300 2.49 1.82 10.66
C ARG A 300 2.35 0.91 11.86
N PHE A 301 1.12 0.63 12.22
CA PHE A 301 0.75 -0.41 13.15
C PHE A 301 -0.01 -1.46 12.35
N LEU A 302 0.68 -2.52 11.95
CA LEU A 302 0.12 -3.58 11.14
C LEU A 302 -0.84 -4.41 12.01
N ALA A 303 -2.13 -4.19 11.83
CA ALA A 303 -3.20 -4.99 12.42
C ALA A 303 -3.79 -5.87 11.31
N LEU A 304 -3.55 -7.17 11.41
CA LEU A 304 -3.73 -8.16 10.34
C LEU A 304 -5.00 -8.97 10.60
N ALA A 305 -5.85 -9.06 9.60
CA ALA A 305 -7.04 -9.89 9.66
C ALA A 305 -6.68 -11.36 9.37
N PRO A 306 -7.12 -12.33 10.19
CA PRO A 306 -7.04 -13.73 9.81
C PRO A 306 -7.88 -13.95 8.55
N ARG A 307 -7.24 -14.53 7.52
CA ARG A 307 -7.87 -14.68 6.21
C ARG A 307 -7.40 -15.93 5.49
N ASN A 308 -8.22 -16.45 4.60
CA ASN A 308 -7.86 -17.55 3.72
C ASN A 308 -7.15 -17.06 2.43
N MET A 309 -6.85 -18.00 1.54
CA MET A 309 -6.17 -17.72 0.25
C MET A 309 -7.00 -16.86 -0.71
N PHE A 310 -8.30 -16.77 -0.50
CA PHE A 310 -9.23 -15.97 -1.30
C PHE A 310 -9.38 -14.54 -0.76
N LEU A 311 -8.63 -14.19 0.30
CA LEU A 311 -8.70 -12.93 1.05
C LEU A 311 -10.03 -12.73 1.79
N GLN A 312 -10.81 -13.80 1.99
CA GLN A 312 -11.97 -13.77 2.86
C GLN A 312 -11.52 -13.85 4.31
N VAL A 313 -12.09 -13.01 5.16
CA VAL A 313 -11.82 -12.98 6.61
C VAL A 313 -12.41 -14.26 7.26
N GLU A 314 -11.59 -14.94 8.03
CA GLU A 314 -12.00 -16.17 8.73
C GLU A 314 -13.06 -15.85 9.80
N GLY A 315 -14.05 -16.72 9.91
CA GLY A 315 -15.17 -16.56 10.83
C GLY A 315 -16.25 -15.56 10.37
N VAL A 316 -16.10 -14.91 9.21
CA VAL A 316 -17.10 -13.98 8.66
C VAL A 316 -17.49 -14.39 7.23
N GLN A 317 -18.81 -14.54 7.00
CA GLN A 317 -19.30 -15.13 5.75
C GLN A 317 -19.08 -14.26 4.51
N ASN A 318 -19.16 -12.94 4.66
CA ASN A 318 -19.23 -11.99 3.57
C ASN A 318 -18.29 -10.78 3.76
N LEU A 319 -17.16 -10.97 4.44
CA LEU A 319 -16.15 -9.95 4.65
C LEU A 319 -14.82 -10.40 4.01
N PHE A 320 -14.24 -9.54 3.22
CA PHE A 320 -12.91 -9.69 2.62
C PHE A 320 -11.97 -8.62 3.15
N CYS A 321 -10.67 -8.82 2.99
CA CYS A 321 -9.68 -7.82 3.36
C CYS A 321 -8.60 -7.68 2.28
N GLY A 322 -7.98 -6.50 2.21
CA GLY A 322 -6.91 -6.23 1.25
C GLY A 322 -5.90 -5.21 1.78
N GLY A 323 -4.76 -5.12 1.08
CA GLY A 323 -3.64 -4.28 1.50
C GLY A 323 -2.98 -4.77 2.77
N GLU A 324 -2.42 -3.86 3.53
CA GLU A 324 -1.72 -4.17 4.78
C GLU A 324 -2.61 -4.86 5.84
N LYS A 325 -3.90 -4.90 5.61
CA LYS A 325 -4.88 -5.62 6.42
C LYS A 325 -4.80 -7.14 6.19
N ALA A 326 -4.45 -7.55 4.98
CA ALA A 326 -4.44 -8.94 4.54
C ALA A 326 -3.12 -9.68 4.83
N GLY A 327 -2.18 -9.05 5.54
CA GLY A 327 -0.90 -9.68 5.89
C GLY A 327 0.17 -8.67 6.25
N VAL A 328 1.35 -9.15 6.61
CA VAL A 328 2.55 -8.33 6.89
C VAL A 328 3.11 -7.68 5.60
N LEU A 329 2.21 -7.13 4.80
CA LEU A 329 2.47 -6.61 3.47
C LEU A 329 2.88 -5.13 3.55
N VAL A 330 3.90 -4.75 2.80
CA VAL A 330 4.30 -3.34 2.70
C VAL A 330 4.52 -2.96 1.23
N GLY A 331 3.59 -2.20 0.67
CA GLY A 331 3.75 -1.63 -0.66
C GLY A 331 2.44 -1.39 -1.40
N HIS A 332 2.55 -0.56 -2.44
CA HIS A 332 1.40 -0.16 -3.24
C HIS A 332 0.98 -1.24 -4.24
N THR A 333 1.94 -1.92 -4.86
CA THR A 333 1.68 -3.06 -5.75
C THR A 333 1.01 -4.19 -4.98
N GLU A 334 1.50 -4.48 -3.79
CA GLU A 334 0.97 -5.47 -2.86
C GLU A 334 -0.49 -5.15 -2.49
N ALA A 335 -0.76 -3.87 -2.24
CA ALA A 335 -2.10 -3.39 -1.92
C ALA A 335 -3.05 -3.49 -3.11
N ILE A 336 -2.60 -3.15 -4.33
CA ILE A 336 -3.41 -3.23 -5.55
C ILE A 336 -3.73 -4.70 -5.87
N VAL A 337 -2.75 -5.61 -5.78
CA VAL A 337 -2.95 -7.05 -6.05
C VAL A 337 -4.00 -7.64 -5.11
N THR A 338 -3.81 -7.45 -3.81
CA THR A 338 -4.74 -8.01 -2.81
C THR A 338 -6.11 -7.34 -2.87
N GLY A 339 -6.16 -6.02 -3.08
CA GLY A 339 -7.42 -5.31 -3.25
C GLY A 339 -8.22 -5.78 -4.47
N THR A 340 -7.55 -5.98 -5.61
CA THR A 340 -8.20 -6.49 -6.84
C THR A 340 -8.82 -7.86 -6.62
N LEU A 341 -8.07 -8.79 -6.02
CA LEU A 341 -8.60 -10.13 -5.72
C LEU A 341 -9.76 -10.07 -4.71
N ALA A 342 -9.62 -9.29 -3.64
CA ALA A 342 -10.67 -9.15 -2.62
C ALA A 342 -11.97 -8.58 -3.21
N GLY A 343 -11.88 -7.52 -4.04
CA GLY A 343 -13.04 -6.90 -4.67
C GLY A 343 -13.73 -7.82 -5.67
N HIS A 344 -12.97 -8.55 -6.49
CA HIS A 344 -13.53 -9.53 -7.42
C HIS A 344 -14.20 -10.69 -6.68
N ASN A 345 -13.56 -11.23 -5.63
CA ASN A 345 -14.11 -12.30 -4.82
C ASN A 345 -15.33 -11.87 -3.99
N ALA A 346 -15.41 -10.61 -3.59
CA ALA A 346 -16.61 -10.06 -2.96
C ALA A 346 -17.84 -10.22 -3.87
N VAL A 347 -17.70 -9.92 -5.18
CA VAL A 347 -18.80 -10.12 -6.14
C VAL A 347 -19.10 -11.60 -6.35
N ARG A 348 -18.08 -12.45 -6.51
CA ARG A 348 -18.28 -13.91 -6.62
C ARG A 348 -19.04 -14.47 -5.42
N ARG A 349 -18.69 -14.03 -4.21
CA ARG A 349 -19.38 -14.44 -2.97
C ARG A 349 -20.83 -14.03 -2.96
N ALA A 350 -21.14 -12.80 -3.36
CA ALA A 350 -22.52 -12.30 -3.42
C ALA A 350 -23.38 -13.07 -4.41
N LEU A 351 -22.77 -13.59 -5.48
CA LEU A 351 -23.44 -14.39 -6.51
C LEU A 351 -23.45 -15.91 -6.21
N GLY A 352 -22.90 -16.35 -5.08
CA GLY A 352 -22.79 -17.78 -4.76
C GLY A 352 -21.82 -18.54 -5.67
N MET A 353 -20.92 -17.84 -6.39
CA MET A 353 -19.91 -18.45 -7.25
C MET A 353 -18.70 -18.94 -6.45
N PRO A 354 -17.96 -19.96 -6.95
CA PRO A 354 -16.68 -20.35 -6.38
C PRO A 354 -15.71 -19.15 -6.34
N LEU A 355 -15.01 -18.98 -5.23
CA LEU A 355 -14.01 -17.90 -5.09
C LEU A 355 -12.80 -18.17 -5.99
N LEU A 356 -12.24 -17.11 -6.53
CA LEU A 356 -11.04 -17.16 -7.36
C LEU A 356 -9.80 -17.22 -6.46
N GLY A 357 -8.98 -18.26 -6.62
CA GLY A 357 -7.64 -18.35 -6.04
C GLY A 357 -6.59 -18.06 -7.11
N LEU A 358 -5.53 -17.37 -6.74
CA LEU A 358 -4.36 -17.21 -7.61
C LEU A 358 -3.39 -18.38 -7.33
N PRO A 359 -2.95 -19.13 -8.35
CA PRO A 359 -2.05 -20.27 -8.18
C PRO A 359 -0.65 -19.83 -7.76
N ARG A 360 0.02 -20.69 -6.97
CA ARG A 360 1.39 -20.45 -6.48
C ARG A 360 2.47 -20.47 -7.60
N SER A 361 2.12 -20.89 -8.80
CA SER A 361 2.92 -20.74 -10.01
C SER A 361 3.01 -19.31 -10.54
N THR A 362 2.19 -18.39 -9.99
CA THR A 362 2.28 -16.95 -10.24
C THR A 362 2.93 -16.23 -9.06
N ALA A 363 3.64 -15.13 -9.31
CA ALA A 363 4.24 -14.32 -8.25
C ALA A 363 3.18 -13.74 -7.31
N THR A 364 2.05 -13.33 -7.86
CA THR A 364 0.92 -12.78 -7.08
C THR A 364 0.25 -13.83 -6.20
N GLY A 365 0.06 -15.05 -6.68
CA GLY A 365 -0.50 -16.15 -5.89
C GLY A 365 0.45 -16.65 -4.82
N GLU A 366 1.73 -16.82 -5.14
CA GLU A 366 2.76 -17.20 -4.16
C GLU A 366 2.88 -16.16 -3.04
N PHE A 367 2.82 -14.86 -3.40
CA PHE A 367 2.83 -13.78 -2.43
C PHE A 367 1.67 -13.86 -1.43
N ILE A 368 0.46 -14.10 -1.91
CA ILE A 368 -0.73 -14.24 -1.06
C ILE A 368 -0.59 -15.46 -0.14
N SER A 369 -0.05 -16.57 -0.65
CA SER A 369 0.21 -17.79 0.11
C SER A 369 1.22 -17.55 1.22
N GLU A 370 2.42 -17.08 0.87
CA GLU A 370 3.52 -16.93 1.82
C GLU A 370 3.24 -15.84 2.88
N SER A 371 2.63 -14.71 2.47
CA SER A 371 2.21 -13.70 3.44
C SER A 371 1.11 -14.17 4.39
N GLY A 372 0.27 -15.13 3.96
CA GLY A 372 -0.72 -15.78 4.81
C GLY A 372 -0.08 -16.71 5.84
N LYS A 373 0.85 -17.55 5.42
CA LYS A 373 1.62 -18.42 6.32
C LYS A 373 2.42 -17.62 7.35
N ALA A 374 3.00 -16.51 6.93
CA ALA A 374 3.77 -15.63 7.80
C ALA A 374 2.96 -15.08 8.99
N MET A 375 1.67 -14.88 8.83
CA MET A 375 0.81 -14.41 9.93
C MET A 375 0.65 -15.43 11.06
N ALA A 376 0.96 -16.69 10.83
CA ALA A 376 0.81 -17.77 11.81
C ALA A 376 2.03 -17.93 12.74
N THR A 377 3.12 -17.19 12.54
CA THR A 377 4.36 -17.33 13.30
C THR A 377 4.89 -15.98 13.79
N GLU A 378 5.55 -15.97 14.95
CA GLU A 378 6.19 -14.75 15.48
C GLU A 378 7.28 -14.23 14.54
N GLU A 379 8.08 -15.13 13.96
CA GLU A 379 9.10 -14.76 12.97
C GLU A 379 8.45 -14.10 11.74
N GLY A 380 7.38 -14.66 11.20
CA GLY A 380 6.65 -14.09 10.09
C GLY A 380 6.04 -12.72 10.41
N LEU A 381 5.50 -12.54 11.62
CA LEU A 381 4.95 -11.27 12.08
C LEU A 381 6.02 -10.18 12.26
N SER A 382 7.28 -10.54 12.45
CA SER A 382 8.41 -9.59 12.56
C SER A 382 8.95 -9.12 11.22
N ASN A 383 8.69 -9.86 10.14
CA ASN A 383 9.14 -9.56 8.78
C ASN A 383 8.16 -8.68 8.02
N SER A 384 8.65 -8.05 6.95
CA SER A 384 7.81 -7.34 5.98
C SER A 384 7.91 -8.05 4.63
N TYR A 385 6.78 -8.45 4.09
CA TYR A 385 6.68 -9.09 2.78
C TYR A 385 6.40 -8.05 1.70
N THR A 386 7.22 -8.02 0.69
CA THR A 386 7.09 -7.12 -0.46
C THR A 386 7.73 -7.75 -1.69
N PHE A 387 7.15 -7.54 -2.85
CA PHE A 387 7.75 -7.92 -4.13
C PHE A 387 9.09 -7.23 -4.40
N ALA A 388 9.32 -6.06 -3.79
CA ALA A 388 10.46 -5.20 -4.12
C ALA A 388 11.76 -5.53 -3.38
N GLY A 389 11.73 -6.41 -2.41
CA GLY A 389 12.91 -6.73 -1.59
C GLY A 389 12.54 -7.56 -0.37
N SER A 390 13.44 -7.58 0.64
CA SER A 390 13.25 -8.38 1.84
C SER A 390 13.08 -9.87 1.55
N VAL A 391 12.48 -10.62 2.45
CA VAL A 391 12.38 -12.09 2.41
C VAL A 391 11.66 -12.59 1.16
N PHE A 392 10.59 -11.92 0.73
CA PHE A 392 9.78 -12.43 -0.38
C PHE A 392 10.45 -12.27 -1.75
N PHE A 393 11.22 -11.21 -1.99
CA PHE A 393 11.88 -11.03 -3.28
C PHE A 393 12.96 -12.10 -3.55
N GLU A 394 13.70 -12.49 -2.52
CA GLU A 394 14.65 -13.61 -2.63
C GLU A 394 13.90 -14.93 -2.88
N HIS A 395 12.86 -15.21 -2.09
CA HIS A 395 11.99 -16.37 -2.30
C HIS A 395 11.43 -16.43 -3.73
N MET A 396 11.01 -15.30 -4.27
CA MET A 396 10.49 -15.17 -5.63
C MET A 396 11.54 -15.52 -6.69
N LYS A 397 12.82 -15.13 -6.48
CA LYS A 397 13.94 -15.51 -7.34
C LYS A 397 14.23 -17.00 -7.26
N ASP A 398 14.31 -17.56 -6.06
CA ASP A 398 14.56 -18.98 -5.82
C ASP A 398 13.48 -19.88 -6.45
N LYS A 399 12.25 -19.41 -6.52
CA LYS A 399 11.13 -20.09 -7.18
C LYS A 399 11.07 -19.89 -8.69
N GLY A 400 12.00 -19.13 -9.29
CA GLY A 400 11.97 -18.82 -10.73
C GLY A 400 10.76 -17.97 -11.16
N LEU A 401 10.16 -17.23 -10.22
CA LEU A 401 9.01 -16.38 -10.49
C LEU A 401 9.41 -14.98 -10.96
N TYR A 402 10.65 -14.56 -10.72
CA TYR A 402 11.15 -13.27 -11.16
C TYR A 402 11.56 -13.30 -12.63
N SER A 403 11.03 -12.37 -13.40
CA SER A 403 11.39 -12.10 -14.80
C SER A 403 11.22 -10.61 -15.08
N THR A 404 12.01 -10.09 -16.00
CA THR A 404 11.88 -8.71 -16.53
C THR A 404 11.33 -8.70 -17.96
N ASP A 405 10.98 -9.88 -18.49
CA ASP A 405 10.36 -10.07 -19.79
C ASP A 405 8.83 -10.10 -19.65
N PRO A 406 8.11 -9.06 -20.13
CA PRO A 406 6.67 -9.01 -20.06
C PRO A 406 5.97 -10.16 -20.81
N GLU A 407 6.54 -10.63 -21.94
CA GLU A 407 5.93 -11.69 -22.75
C GLU A 407 5.94 -13.00 -21.97
N ALA A 408 7.09 -13.38 -21.38
CA ALA A 408 7.22 -14.55 -20.53
C ALA A 408 6.29 -14.51 -19.31
N ILE A 409 6.06 -13.32 -18.72
CA ILE A 409 5.13 -13.15 -17.63
C ILE A 409 3.68 -13.34 -18.10
N HIS A 410 3.30 -12.76 -19.23
CA HIS A 410 1.95 -12.90 -19.79
C HIS A 410 1.66 -14.34 -20.23
N GLU A 411 2.61 -15.04 -20.82
CA GLU A 411 2.50 -16.47 -21.14
C GLU A 411 2.28 -17.35 -19.91
N ARG A 412 2.93 -17.01 -18.79
CA ARG A 412 2.68 -17.68 -17.50
C ARG A 412 1.22 -17.55 -17.10
N ILE A 413 0.68 -16.34 -17.14
CA ILE A 413 -0.73 -16.07 -16.82
C ILE A 413 -1.69 -16.78 -17.78
N GLN A 414 -1.34 -16.86 -19.07
CA GLN A 414 -2.12 -17.58 -20.06
C GLN A 414 -2.14 -19.09 -19.78
N ARG A 415 -1.00 -19.70 -19.44
CA ARG A 415 -0.90 -21.13 -19.09
C ARG A 415 -1.74 -21.49 -17.86
N GLU A 416 -1.88 -20.55 -16.92
CA GLU A 416 -2.73 -20.73 -15.73
C GLU A 416 -4.22 -20.47 -16.01
N GLY A 417 -4.60 -20.10 -17.23
CA GLY A 417 -5.99 -19.82 -17.59
C GLY A 417 -6.55 -18.53 -16.98
N LEU A 418 -5.67 -17.61 -16.57
CA LEU A 418 -6.06 -16.39 -15.83
C LEU A 418 -6.13 -15.13 -16.70
N THR A 419 -5.84 -15.22 -18.00
CA THR A 419 -5.87 -14.07 -18.90
C THR A 419 -7.23 -13.37 -18.86
N GLY A 420 -7.21 -12.09 -18.49
CA GLY A 420 -8.40 -11.24 -18.47
C GLY A 420 -9.43 -11.56 -17.38
N VAL A 421 -9.13 -12.45 -16.42
CA VAL A 421 -10.09 -12.90 -15.41
C VAL A 421 -10.75 -11.74 -14.63
N PHE A 422 -10.03 -10.65 -14.37
CA PHE A 422 -10.56 -9.46 -13.71
C PHE A 422 -11.28 -8.47 -14.64
N LYS A 423 -11.34 -8.75 -15.96
CA LYS A 423 -12.19 -8.02 -16.90
C LYS A 423 -13.59 -8.64 -17.03
N ALA A 424 -13.76 -9.88 -16.58
CA ALA A 424 -15.00 -10.61 -16.71
C ALA A 424 -16.11 -9.91 -15.93
N ARG A 425 -17.18 -9.56 -16.62
CA ARG A 425 -18.43 -9.13 -16.01
C ARG A 425 -19.15 -10.38 -15.50
N LEU A 426 -19.47 -10.41 -14.21
CA LEU A 426 -20.11 -11.54 -13.55
C LEU A 426 -21.65 -11.35 -13.43
N VAL A 427 -22.11 -10.08 -13.54
CA VAL A 427 -23.52 -9.68 -13.42
C VAL A 427 -23.94 -8.87 -14.65
#